data_dbf4865d20220a76ba4d64f4928ab01b
#
_entry.id   dbf4865d20220a76ba4d64f4928ab01b
#
_cell.length_a   1.000
_cell.length_b   1.000
_cell.length_c   1.000
_cell.angle_alpha   90.00
_cell.angle_beta   90.00
_cell.angle_gamma   90.00
#
_symmetry.space_group_name_H-M   'P 1'
#
loop_
_entity.id
_entity.type
_entity.pdbx_description
1 polymer ?
#
loop_
_entity_poly.entity_id
_entity_poly.type
_entity_poly.pdbx_seq_one_letter_code
_entity_poly.pdbx_strand_id
1 'polypeptide(L)'
;MADRVILEAGKTFSEFSLLTDFTSKDCTLQKISLSSSLGSMKLRLPFMSAAMTSVTGYEMALSLGKEGGIGVLPARLPIKEQVEIIEKIKGYEMGFVEDPIAVRETATIDEVVRLVEKHGHSKVPIADRNNVFLGLFSFDKYLEANATHGESVTTIMIEPKDLPCSENPNISLDEAKSELTEKNYLVVLDELGRLVKIAFRKDVENIAVGAAISTHKGWKDRAKACIDAGADMIVVDTSDAFNEFTMKVIKEFKEMNDSVPICVGNIITYDGAKYLMENGADLVKIGMSSGSICTTQREKATGRAPMTALLDAARARTDFQKDTGKYVPLVIDGGVSAAGDMIIALTVADVVMMGGYFNHFFEAEGEKLDENMQVTNHEPDIKYVATWGEGSARARNLDRYGHVARKTFFSEGEEGTVDNWGRLKPKLKQDIRKIKAALSNTGCMNLEEFRNKAVIELMSTYTQQIVGSTHNMQVKE
;
A
#
# COMPACT_ATOMS: atom_id res chain seq x y z
N MET A 1 8.49 29.99 29.69
CA MET A 1 7.73 30.09 28.43
C MET A 1 8.57 29.72 27.20
N ALA A 2 9.84 30.17 27.13
CA ALA A 2 10.76 29.82 26.04
C ALA A 2 11.00 28.30 25.88
N ASP A 3 11.01 27.56 26.97
CA ASP A 3 11.24 26.10 27.00
C ASP A 3 10.12 25.27 26.32
N ARG A 4 9.03 25.92 25.89
CA ARG A 4 7.92 25.28 25.14
C ARG A 4 7.92 25.59 23.65
N VAL A 5 8.95 26.28 23.16
CA VAL A 5 9.10 26.61 21.74
C VAL A 5 10.22 25.75 21.15
N ILE A 6 9.88 24.91 20.18
CA ILE A 6 10.84 24.14 19.40
C ILE A 6 11.28 25.03 18.23
N LEU A 7 12.53 25.46 18.24
CA LEU A 7 13.11 26.33 17.20
C LEU A 7 13.73 25.53 16.05
N GLU A 8 13.94 24.22 16.23
CA GLU A 8 14.38 23.34 15.17
C GLU A 8 13.28 23.16 14.12
N ALA A 9 13.62 23.35 12.86
CA ALA A 9 12.65 23.21 11.76
C ALA A 9 12.19 21.75 11.61
N GLY A 10 10.89 21.56 11.45
CA GLY A 10 10.33 20.26 11.14
C GLY A 10 10.78 19.77 9.76
N LYS A 11 10.94 18.46 9.59
CA LYS A 11 11.49 17.81 8.41
C LYS A 11 10.46 16.91 7.72
N THR A 12 10.45 16.96 6.37
CA THR A 12 9.69 16.06 5.49
C THR A 12 10.61 14.95 4.94
N PHE A 13 10.04 13.96 4.25
CA PHE A 13 10.83 12.86 3.68
C PHE A 13 11.76 13.32 2.57
N SER A 14 11.31 14.23 1.72
CA SER A 14 12.08 14.77 0.59
C SER A 14 13.32 15.59 0.99
N GLU A 15 13.50 15.88 2.29
CA GLU A 15 14.69 16.55 2.80
C GLU A 15 15.84 15.60 3.12
N PHE A 16 15.64 14.29 2.96
CA PHE A 16 16.64 13.28 3.25
C PHE A 16 17.10 12.52 2.02
N SER A 17 18.39 12.19 1.99
CA SER A 17 19.00 11.23 1.06
C SER A 17 19.32 9.94 1.78
N LEU A 18 19.14 8.81 1.10
CA LEU A 18 19.59 7.50 1.56
C LEU A 18 21.06 7.30 1.17
N LEU A 19 21.90 6.97 2.12
CA LEU A 19 23.30 6.63 1.85
C LEU A 19 23.39 5.17 1.40
N THR A 20 24.28 4.90 0.44
CA THR A 20 24.58 3.54 0.00
C THR A 20 25.52 2.84 0.99
N ASP A 21 25.43 1.51 1.04
CA ASP A 21 26.32 0.66 1.83
C ASP A 21 26.75 -0.57 1.02
N PHE A 22 27.59 -1.42 1.61
CA PHE A 22 28.08 -2.61 0.95
C PHE A 22 26.97 -3.56 0.54
N THR A 23 26.91 -3.88 -0.75
CA THR A 23 25.95 -4.82 -1.32
C THR A 23 26.65 -6.14 -1.68
N SER A 24 26.22 -7.24 -1.11
CA SER A 24 26.69 -8.56 -1.49
C SER A 24 26.08 -9.03 -2.82
N LYS A 25 26.77 -9.94 -3.52
CA LYS A 25 26.24 -10.56 -4.76
C LYS A 25 24.90 -11.30 -4.59
N ASP A 26 24.56 -11.66 -3.34
CA ASP A 26 23.31 -12.36 -3.01
C ASP A 26 22.15 -11.41 -2.76
N CYS A 27 22.42 -10.10 -2.61
CA CYS A 27 21.40 -9.07 -2.40
C CYS A 27 20.78 -8.65 -3.75
N THR A 28 19.99 -9.52 -4.35
CA THR A 28 19.31 -9.28 -5.62
C THR A 28 17.87 -8.83 -5.40
N LEU A 29 17.31 -8.08 -6.35
CA LEU A 29 15.94 -7.55 -6.27
C LEU A 29 14.89 -8.66 -6.06
N GLN A 30 15.14 -9.86 -6.58
CA GLN A 30 14.25 -11.02 -6.47
C GLN A 30 14.20 -11.58 -5.05
N LYS A 31 15.34 -11.60 -4.36
CA LYS A 31 15.45 -12.11 -3.00
C LYS A 31 14.99 -11.12 -1.93
N ILE A 32 14.96 -9.82 -2.24
CA ILE A 32 14.55 -8.78 -1.30
C ILE A 32 13.06 -8.89 -0.98
N SER A 33 12.74 -8.99 0.30
CA SER A 33 11.38 -9.01 0.83
C SER A 33 10.95 -7.64 1.34
N LEU A 34 9.76 -7.17 0.94
CA LEU A 34 9.12 -5.97 1.48
C LEU A 34 8.01 -6.32 2.49
N SER A 35 7.98 -7.56 2.97
CA SER A 35 6.98 -7.96 3.96
C SER A 35 7.18 -7.22 5.29
N SER A 36 6.07 -6.83 5.92
CA SER A 36 6.04 -6.18 7.22
C SER A 36 5.15 -6.96 8.19
N SER A 37 5.63 -7.16 9.42
CA SER A 37 4.87 -7.80 10.49
C SER A 37 4.18 -6.75 11.34
N LEU A 38 2.86 -6.90 11.54
CA LEU A 38 1.97 -5.95 12.21
C LEU A 38 1.28 -6.64 13.40
N GLY A 39 2.05 -7.04 14.40
CA GLY A 39 1.56 -7.87 15.47
C GLY A 39 1.26 -9.28 14.98
N SER A 40 0.00 -9.71 15.09
CA SER A 40 -0.47 -11.02 14.60
C SER A 40 -0.64 -11.10 13.10
N MET A 41 -0.65 -9.97 12.39
CA MET A 41 -0.84 -9.89 10.95
C MET A 41 0.48 -9.65 10.21
N LYS A 42 0.60 -10.16 8.98
CA LYS A 42 1.72 -9.93 8.09
C LYS A 42 1.23 -9.44 6.73
N LEU A 43 1.76 -8.32 6.28
CA LEU A 43 1.58 -7.83 4.92
C LEU A 43 2.77 -8.23 4.05
N ARG A 44 2.52 -8.55 2.77
CA ARG A 44 3.57 -8.78 1.76
C ARG A 44 4.17 -7.47 1.28
N LEU A 45 3.37 -6.39 1.27
CA LEU A 45 3.79 -5.03 0.95
C LEU A 45 3.45 -4.09 2.11
N PRO A 46 4.34 -3.16 2.47
CA PRO A 46 4.18 -2.27 3.62
C PRO A 46 3.29 -1.06 3.29
N PHE A 47 2.17 -1.28 2.56
CA PHE A 47 1.32 -0.20 2.08
C PHE A 47 -0.11 -0.34 2.56
N MET A 48 -0.68 0.79 2.99
CA MET A 48 -2.09 0.96 3.33
C MET A 48 -2.72 2.05 2.47
N SER A 49 -3.91 1.84 1.93
CA SER A 49 -4.72 2.96 1.43
C SER A 49 -5.49 3.61 2.58
N ALA A 50 -5.52 4.95 2.55
CA ALA A 50 -6.10 5.74 3.64
C ALA A 50 -7.61 5.53 3.77
N ALA A 51 -8.11 5.61 5.00
CA ALA A 51 -9.53 5.50 5.34
C ALA A 51 -10.33 6.75 4.90
N MET A 52 -10.27 7.06 3.61
CA MET A 52 -10.89 8.24 3.01
C MET A 52 -11.94 7.83 1.99
N THR A 53 -13.09 8.51 2.02
CA THR A 53 -14.22 8.25 1.12
C THR A 53 -13.94 8.56 -0.36
N SER A 54 -12.88 9.31 -0.65
CA SER A 54 -12.38 9.54 -2.02
C SER A 54 -11.34 8.51 -2.48
N VAL A 55 -10.82 7.68 -1.57
CA VAL A 55 -9.67 6.80 -1.83
C VAL A 55 -10.07 5.33 -1.80
N THR A 56 -10.57 4.87 -0.64
CA THR A 56 -10.69 3.44 -0.35
C THR A 56 -12.14 2.99 -0.32
N GLY A 57 -12.55 2.30 -1.35
CA GLY A 57 -13.74 1.48 -1.42
C GLY A 57 -13.37 0.06 -1.84
N TYR A 58 -14.32 -0.63 -2.46
CA TYR A 58 -14.15 -2.02 -2.87
C TYR A 58 -12.97 -2.23 -3.84
N GLU A 59 -12.93 -1.45 -4.94
CA GLU A 59 -11.93 -1.65 -6.00
C GLU A 59 -10.50 -1.37 -5.50
N MET A 60 -10.29 -0.30 -4.75
CA MET A 60 -8.98 0.03 -4.19
C MET A 60 -8.53 -1.00 -3.15
N ALA A 61 -9.40 -1.37 -2.21
CA ALA A 61 -9.07 -2.33 -1.17
C ALA A 61 -8.75 -3.72 -1.76
N LEU A 62 -9.55 -4.16 -2.74
CA LEU A 62 -9.32 -5.41 -3.46
C LEU A 62 -8.00 -5.38 -4.24
N SER A 63 -7.76 -4.33 -5.03
CA SER A 63 -6.59 -4.24 -5.91
C SER A 63 -5.30 -4.15 -5.10
N LEU A 64 -5.27 -3.34 -4.03
CA LEU A 64 -4.11 -3.24 -3.14
C LEU A 64 -3.88 -4.54 -2.35
N GLY A 65 -4.94 -5.16 -1.86
CA GLY A 65 -4.87 -6.42 -1.11
C GLY A 65 -4.32 -7.57 -1.97
N LYS A 66 -4.72 -7.67 -3.25
CA LYS A 66 -4.15 -8.63 -4.20
C LYS A 66 -2.63 -8.49 -4.37
N GLU A 67 -2.11 -7.29 -4.35
CA GLU A 67 -0.66 -7.05 -4.43
C GLU A 67 0.04 -7.28 -3.08
N GLY A 68 -0.72 -7.40 -1.97
CA GLY A 68 -0.21 -7.75 -0.64
C GLY A 68 -0.14 -6.60 0.36
N GLY A 69 -0.73 -5.46 0.03
CA GLY A 69 -1.01 -4.37 0.97
C GLY A 69 -2.37 -4.54 1.64
N ILE A 70 -2.91 -3.48 2.21
CA ILE A 70 -4.22 -3.47 2.87
C ILE A 70 -4.98 -2.18 2.57
N GLY A 71 -6.24 -2.30 2.12
CA GLY A 71 -7.16 -1.18 2.02
C GLY A 71 -7.90 -0.97 3.34
N VAL A 72 -7.96 0.28 3.83
CA VAL A 72 -8.71 0.62 5.05
C VAL A 72 -9.99 1.34 4.68
N LEU A 73 -11.13 0.68 4.87
CA LEU A 73 -12.45 1.25 4.58
C LEU A 73 -12.79 2.38 5.55
N PRO A 74 -13.29 3.52 5.05
CA PRO A 74 -13.55 4.70 5.88
C PRO A 74 -14.71 4.51 6.86
N ALA A 75 -14.59 5.08 8.06
CA ALA A 75 -15.60 5.03 9.11
C ALA A 75 -16.91 5.78 8.77
N ARG A 76 -16.90 6.56 7.68
CA ARG A 76 -18.10 7.31 7.23
C ARG A 76 -19.09 6.52 6.42
N LEU A 77 -18.65 5.40 5.84
CA LEU A 77 -19.58 4.49 5.19
C LEU A 77 -20.63 4.03 6.20
N PRO A 78 -21.90 3.86 5.79
CA PRO A 78 -22.86 3.12 6.60
C PRO A 78 -22.28 1.77 7.04
N ILE A 79 -22.59 1.33 8.27
CA ILE A 79 -22.05 0.06 8.79
C ILE A 79 -22.35 -1.09 7.83
N LYS A 80 -23.57 -1.13 7.30
CA LYS A 80 -24.02 -2.16 6.36
C LYS A 80 -23.15 -2.19 5.10
N GLU A 81 -22.86 -1.04 4.51
CA GLU A 81 -22.03 -0.93 3.30
C GLU A 81 -20.58 -1.33 3.58
N GLN A 82 -20.02 -0.91 4.72
CA GLN A 82 -18.66 -1.29 5.12
C GLN A 82 -18.56 -2.81 5.30
N VAL A 83 -19.56 -3.44 5.90
CA VAL A 83 -19.68 -4.90 6.06
C VAL A 83 -19.78 -5.61 4.70
N GLU A 84 -20.70 -5.16 3.83
CA GLU A 84 -20.89 -5.74 2.49
C GLU A 84 -19.60 -5.70 1.65
N ILE A 85 -18.82 -4.61 1.75
CA ILE A 85 -17.53 -4.51 1.07
C ILE A 85 -16.52 -5.52 1.64
N ILE A 86 -16.46 -5.66 2.99
CA ILE A 86 -15.56 -6.63 3.64
C ILE A 86 -15.93 -8.06 3.21
N GLU A 87 -17.19 -8.43 3.33
CA GLU A 87 -17.70 -9.76 2.92
C GLU A 87 -17.39 -10.04 1.46
N LYS A 88 -17.61 -9.07 0.57
CA LYS A 88 -17.31 -9.19 -0.87
C LYS A 88 -15.81 -9.38 -1.13
N ILE A 89 -14.92 -8.68 -0.38
CA ILE A 89 -13.47 -8.87 -0.48
C ILE A 89 -13.06 -10.24 0.05
N LYS A 90 -13.62 -10.66 1.19
CA LYS A 90 -13.32 -11.95 1.81
C LYS A 90 -13.85 -13.15 1.01
N GLY A 91 -14.99 -12.96 0.36
CA GLY A 91 -15.56 -13.94 -0.57
C GLY A 91 -14.96 -13.87 -1.99
N TYR A 92 -13.98 -12.98 -2.20
CA TYR A 92 -13.36 -12.88 -3.52
C TYR A 92 -12.42 -14.08 -3.74
N GLU A 93 -12.89 -15.03 -4.49
CA GLU A 93 -12.10 -16.14 -4.97
C GLU A 93 -11.48 -15.79 -6.33
N MET A 94 -10.22 -15.35 -6.32
CA MET A 94 -9.40 -15.50 -7.51
C MET A 94 -8.83 -16.93 -7.49
N GLY A 95 -9.39 -17.73 -8.35
CA GLY A 95 -8.89 -19.05 -8.54
C GLY A 95 -7.84 -19.08 -9.64
N PHE A 96 -8.25 -19.62 -10.73
CA PHE A 96 -7.43 -19.72 -11.93
C PHE A 96 -7.63 -18.49 -12.82
N VAL A 97 -6.56 -18.05 -13.46
CA VAL A 97 -6.65 -17.19 -14.64
C VAL A 97 -7.05 -18.12 -15.79
N GLU A 98 -8.32 -18.16 -16.08
CA GLU A 98 -8.82 -18.87 -17.26
C GLU A 98 -8.40 -18.07 -18.50
N ASP A 99 -7.99 -18.75 -19.57
CA ASP A 99 -7.50 -18.14 -20.81
C ASP A 99 -6.39 -17.08 -20.56
N PRO A 100 -5.25 -17.48 -19.98
CA PRO A 100 -4.18 -16.54 -19.67
C PRO A 100 -3.56 -15.95 -20.94
N ILE A 101 -3.26 -14.66 -20.92
CA ILE A 101 -2.57 -13.98 -22.02
C ILE A 101 -1.25 -14.69 -22.29
N ALA A 102 -1.15 -15.39 -23.41
CA ALA A 102 0.04 -16.08 -23.86
C ALA A 102 0.64 -15.38 -25.08
N VAL A 103 1.96 -15.48 -25.22
CA VAL A 103 2.68 -15.04 -26.42
C VAL A 103 3.15 -16.23 -27.25
N ARG A 104 3.40 -15.98 -28.53
CA ARG A 104 3.95 -17.01 -29.41
C ARG A 104 5.46 -17.13 -29.23
N GLU A 105 6.00 -18.30 -29.60
CA GLU A 105 7.44 -18.54 -29.60
C GLU A 105 8.22 -17.59 -30.52
N THR A 106 7.54 -16.97 -31.46
CA THR A 106 8.10 -15.97 -32.38
C THR A 106 8.18 -14.57 -31.80
N ALA A 107 7.57 -14.33 -30.64
CA ALA A 107 7.57 -13.02 -29.99
C ALA A 107 8.99 -12.63 -29.56
N THR A 108 9.30 -11.35 -29.67
CA THR A 108 10.54 -10.79 -29.15
C THR A 108 10.43 -10.47 -27.66
N ILE A 109 11.56 -10.44 -26.99
CA ILE A 109 11.63 -10.03 -25.56
C ILE A 109 11.00 -8.66 -25.36
N ASP A 110 11.24 -7.70 -26.28
CA ASP A 110 10.68 -6.36 -26.20
C ASP A 110 9.14 -6.32 -26.25
N GLU A 111 8.55 -7.18 -27.08
CA GLU A 111 7.09 -7.31 -27.16
C GLU A 111 6.52 -7.83 -25.85
N VAL A 112 7.17 -8.83 -25.24
CA VAL A 112 6.74 -9.39 -23.97
C VAL A 112 6.95 -8.42 -22.81
N VAL A 113 8.07 -7.67 -22.80
CA VAL A 113 8.33 -6.62 -21.79
C VAL A 113 7.28 -5.54 -21.86
N ARG A 114 6.91 -5.05 -23.05
CA ARG A 114 5.81 -4.08 -23.22
C ARG A 114 4.48 -4.62 -22.72
N LEU A 115 4.20 -5.89 -22.97
CA LEU A 115 2.98 -6.54 -22.45
C LEU A 115 2.98 -6.60 -20.91
N VAL A 116 4.13 -6.93 -20.31
CA VAL A 116 4.34 -6.93 -18.86
C VAL A 116 4.11 -5.53 -18.27
N GLU A 117 4.67 -4.50 -18.90
CA GLU A 117 4.51 -3.11 -18.46
C GLU A 117 3.06 -2.64 -18.54
N LYS A 118 2.39 -2.96 -19.65
CA LYS A 118 0.99 -2.59 -19.88
C LYS A 118 0.02 -3.27 -18.91
N HIS A 119 0.20 -4.55 -18.64
CA HIS A 119 -0.76 -5.35 -17.85
C HIS A 119 -0.29 -5.67 -16.42
N GLY A 120 0.96 -5.35 -16.08
CA GLY A 120 1.52 -5.62 -14.75
C GLY A 120 1.71 -7.10 -14.42
N HIS A 121 1.72 -7.99 -15.42
CA HIS A 121 2.01 -9.42 -15.24
C HIS A 121 3.49 -9.68 -15.32
N SER A 122 4.09 -10.32 -14.30
CA SER A 122 5.53 -10.66 -14.28
C SER A 122 5.82 -12.04 -14.87
N LYS A 123 4.81 -12.81 -15.16
CA LYS A 123 4.89 -14.17 -15.74
C LYS A 123 3.96 -14.21 -16.94
N VAL A 124 4.50 -14.59 -18.11
CA VAL A 124 3.76 -14.66 -19.37
C VAL A 124 3.99 -16.02 -20.00
N PRO A 125 2.95 -16.83 -20.20
CA PRO A 125 3.05 -18.11 -20.91
C PRO A 125 3.52 -17.92 -22.35
N ILE A 126 4.28 -18.90 -22.83
CA ILE A 126 4.68 -19.02 -24.23
C ILE A 126 4.06 -20.29 -24.79
N ALA A 127 3.33 -20.17 -25.89
CA ALA A 127 2.63 -21.29 -26.53
C ALA A 127 2.82 -21.28 -28.04
N ASP A 128 2.74 -22.45 -28.65
CA ASP A 128 2.75 -22.61 -30.10
C ASP A 128 1.41 -22.24 -30.75
N ARG A 129 1.30 -22.41 -32.07
CA ARG A 129 0.09 -22.09 -32.85
C ARG A 129 -1.14 -22.93 -32.45
N ASN A 130 -0.90 -24.10 -31.84
CA ASN A 130 -1.94 -25.02 -31.38
C ASN A 130 -2.26 -24.85 -29.90
N ASN A 131 -1.75 -23.78 -29.27
CA ASN A 131 -1.83 -23.50 -27.84
C ASN A 131 -1.09 -24.52 -26.94
N VAL A 132 -0.15 -25.31 -27.52
CA VAL A 132 0.70 -26.19 -26.74
C VAL A 132 1.67 -25.32 -25.94
N PHE A 133 1.75 -25.55 -24.64
CA PHE A 133 2.58 -24.79 -23.73
C PHE A 133 4.06 -25.13 -23.94
N LEU A 134 4.86 -24.14 -24.29
CA LEU A 134 6.30 -24.29 -24.54
C LEU A 134 7.14 -23.88 -23.34
N GLY A 135 6.61 -23.01 -22.49
CA GLY A 135 7.30 -22.52 -21.30
C GLY A 135 6.78 -21.19 -20.81
N LEU A 136 7.53 -20.57 -19.90
CA LEU A 136 7.13 -19.34 -19.22
C LEU A 136 8.21 -18.27 -19.34
N PHE A 137 7.84 -17.09 -19.82
CA PHE A 137 8.65 -15.90 -19.62
C PHE A 137 8.50 -15.42 -18.17
N SER A 138 9.62 -15.15 -17.50
CA SER A 138 9.65 -14.54 -16.18
C SER A 138 10.38 -13.21 -16.25
N PHE A 139 9.71 -12.13 -15.88
CA PHE A 139 10.33 -10.81 -15.86
C PHE A 139 11.53 -10.73 -14.90
N ASP A 140 11.49 -11.49 -13.80
CA ASP A 140 12.60 -11.56 -12.86
C ASP A 140 13.82 -12.21 -13.51
N LYS A 141 13.61 -13.33 -14.23
CA LYS A 141 14.69 -13.99 -14.99
C LYS A 141 15.23 -13.12 -16.13
N TYR A 142 14.35 -12.34 -16.78
CA TYR A 142 14.79 -11.36 -17.79
C TYR A 142 15.72 -10.31 -17.20
N LEU A 143 15.44 -9.79 -15.99
CA LEU A 143 16.29 -8.81 -15.32
C LEU A 143 17.66 -9.38 -14.92
N GLU A 144 17.76 -10.70 -14.72
CA GLU A 144 19.02 -11.40 -14.42
C GLU A 144 19.81 -11.75 -15.68
N ALA A 145 19.11 -11.94 -16.80
CA ALA A 145 19.73 -12.30 -18.07
C ALA A 145 20.28 -11.05 -18.76
N ASN A 146 21.50 -11.14 -19.30
CA ASN A 146 22.04 -10.11 -20.20
C ASN A 146 21.42 -10.26 -21.61
N ALA A 147 20.10 -10.40 -21.68
CA ALA A 147 19.38 -10.56 -22.94
C ALA A 147 19.34 -9.24 -23.71
N THR A 148 19.58 -9.29 -25.00
CA THR A 148 19.61 -8.12 -25.87
C THR A 148 18.22 -7.86 -26.48
N HIS A 149 17.94 -6.59 -26.76
CA HIS A 149 16.74 -6.18 -27.48
C HIS A 149 16.63 -6.89 -28.83
N GLY A 150 15.42 -7.33 -29.19
CA GLY A 150 15.15 -8.01 -30.46
C GLY A 150 15.36 -9.52 -30.46
N GLU A 151 15.94 -10.11 -29.41
CA GLU A 151 16.00 -11.56 -29.26
C GLU A 151 14.63 -12.22 -29.08
N SER A 152 14.51 -13.49 -29.50
CA SER A 152 13.29 -14.28 -29.28
C SER A 152 13.10 -14.53 -27.79
N VAL A 153 11.85 -14.50 -27.34
CA VAL A 153 11.46 -14.81 -25.95
C VAL A 153 11.89 -16.21 -25.52
N THR A 154 12.08 -17.13 -26.47
CA THR A 154 12.51 -18.50 -26.18
C THR A 154 13.94 -18.59 -25.63
N THR A 155 14.79 -17.59 -25.86
CA THR A 155 16.19 -17.58 -25.37
C THR A 155 16.28 -17.49 -23.84
N ILE A 156 15.28 -16.91 -23.19
CA ILE A 156 15.20 -16.74 -21.73
C ILE A 156 14.00 -17.44 -21.10
N MET A 157 13.30 -18.24 -21.87
CA MET A 157 12.16 -19.03 -21.41
C MET A 157 12.57 -20.02 -20.31
N ILE A 158 11.67 -20.21 -19.33
CA ILE A 158 11.74 -21.32 -18.39
C ILE A 158 11.01 -22.49 -19.02
N GLU A 159 11.70 -23.61 -19.21
CA GLU A 159 11.11 -24.80 -19.84
C GLU A 159 10.07 -25.48 -18.92
N PRO A 160 9.09 -26.20 -19.47
CA PRO A 160 8.03 -26.85 -18.69
C PRO A 160 8.56 -27.80 -17.59
N LYS A 161 9.67 -28.50 -17.85
CA LYS A 161 10.29 -29.42 -16.88
C LYS A 161 10.76 -28.73 -15.58
N ASP A 162 11.04 -27.41 -15.65
CA ASP A 162 11.51 -26.59 -14.52
C ASP A 162 10.36 -25.80 -13.87
N LEU A 163 9.13 -26.04 -14.31
CA LEU A 163 7.94 -25.34 -13.89
C LEU A 163 6.98 -26.25 -13.11
N PRO A 164 6.24 -25.70 -12.13
CA PRO A 164 5.12 -26.38 -11.53
C PRO A 164 3.96 -26.47 -12.53
N CYS A 165 3.76 -27.64 -13.10
CA CYS A 165 2.66 -27.92 -14.03
C CYS A 165 1.75 -29.00 -13.47
N SER A 166 0.44 -28.86 -13.70
CA SER A 166 -0.56 -29.89 -13.47
C SER A 166 -1.16 -30.29 -14.81
N GLU A 167 -1.24 -31.58 -15.08
CA GLU A 167 -1.91 -32.16 -16.28
C GLU A 167 -3.40 -32.45 -16.04
N ASN A 168 -3.94 -32.04 -14.89
CA ASN A 168 -5.35 -32.14 -14.59
C ASN A 168 -6.08 -30.83 -14.91
N PRO A 169 -6.76 -30.71 -16.07
CA PRO A 169 -7.45 -29.48 -16.46
C PRO A 169 -8.62 -29.13 -15.52
N ASN A 170 -9.13 -30.13 -14.79
CA ASN A 170 -10.22 -29.99 -13.84
C ASN A 170 -9.76 -29.87 -12.38
N ILE A 171 -8.47 -29.62 -12.15
CA ILE A 171 -7.92 -29.41 -10.80
C ILE A 171 -8.76 -28.38 -10.03
N SER A 172 -9.20 -28.73 -8.84
CA SER A 172 -9.96 -27.83 -7.97
C SER A 172 -9.07 -26.74 -7.39
N LEU A 173 -9.68 -25.66 -6.91
CA LEU A 173 -8.93 -24.56 -6.29
C LEU A 173 -8.22 -25.01 -5.01
N ASP A 174 -8.83 -25.88 -4.21
CA ASP A 174 -8.23 -26.37 -2.97
C ASP A 174 -7.03 -27.31 -3.24
N GLU A 175 -7.09 -28.13 -4.26
CA GLU A 175 -5.94 -28.92 -4.72
C GLU A 175 -4.82 -27.98 -5.22
N ALA A 176 -5.15 -26.97 -6.02
CA ALA A 176 -4.19 -25.97 -6.49
C ALA A 176 -3.57 -25.16 -5.33
N LYS A 177 -4.34 -24.80 -4.30
CA LYS A 177 -3.85 -24.16 -3.07
C LYS A 177 -2.80 -25.02 -2.37
N SER A 178 -3.05 -26.32 -2.28
CA SER A 178 -2.09 -27.27 -1.70
C SER A 178 -0.78 -27.31 -2.46
N GLU A 179 -0.82 -27.29 -3.77
CA GLU A 179 0.37 -27.26 -4.65
C GLU A 179 1.10 -25.91 -4.61
N LEU A 180 0.39 -24.82 -4.35
CA LEU A 180 0.94 -23.46 -4.29
C LEU A 180 1.60 -23.11 -2.95
N THR A 181 1.55 -23.98 -1.93
CA THR A 181 2.18 -23.73 -0.62
C THR A 181 3.69 -23.51 -0.72
N GLU A 182 4.37 -24.22 -1.62
CA GLU A 182 5.81 -24.09 -1.87
C GLU A 182 6.17 -23.32 -3.16
N LYS A 183 5.18 -23.09 -4.03
CA LYS A 183 5.38 -22.53 -5.36
C LYS A 183 4.58 -21.23 -5.52
N ASN A 184 5.07 -20.30 -6.33
CA ASN A 184 4.43 -19.01 -6.54
C ASN A 184 3.36 -19.01 -7.62
N TYR A 185 3.29 -20.08 -8.44
CA TYR A 185 2.31 -20.25 -9.50
C TYR A 185 2.22 -21.73 -9.87
N LEU A 186 1.11 -22.10 -10.53
CA LEU A 186 0.84 -23.43 -11.07
C LEU A 186 0.27 -23.29 -12.48
N VAL A 187 0.92 -23.88 -13.46
CA VAL A 187 0.41 -23.94 -14.85
C VAL A 187 -0.44 -25.19 -15.01
N VAL A 188 -1.65 -25.04 -15.53
CA VAL A 188 -2.57 -26.15 -15.76
C VAL A 188 -2.68 -26.42 -17.26
N LEU A 189 -2.38 -27.66 -17.63
CA LEU A 189 -2.36 -28.13 -18.99
C LEU A 189 -3.45 -29.20 -19.19
N ASP A 190 -3.88 -29.38 -20.43
CA ASP A 190 -4.71 -30.53 -20.81
C ASP A 190 -3.85 -31.75 -21.18
N GLU A 191 -4.51 -32.88 -21.51
CA GLU A 191 -3.84 -34.13 -21.91
C GLU A 191 -2.98 -34.01 -23.19
N LEU A 192 -3.15 -32.93 -23.95
CA LEU A 192 -2.37 -32.62 -25.14
C LEU A 192 -1.27 -31.62 -24.89
N GLY A 193 -1.04 -31.25 -23.61
CA GLY A 193 -0.05 -30.26 -23.19
C GLY A 193 -0.43 -28.81 -23.55
N ARG A 194 -1.70 -28.54 -23.84
CA ARG A 194 -2.16 -27.19 -24.16
C ARG A 194 -2.45 -26.41 -22.89
N LEU A 195 -2.12 -25.12 -22.91
CA LEU A 195 -2.37 -24.21 -21.81
C LEU A 195 -3.86 -24.02 -21.59
N VAL A 196 -4.36 -24.37 -20.39
CA VAL A 196 -5.75 -24.21 -19.98
C VAL A 196 -5.91 -22.98 -19.07
N LYS A 197 -5.15 -22.96 -17.97
CA LYS A 197 -5.26 -21.92 -16.95
C LYS A 197 -4.00 -21.81 -16.12
N ILE A 198 -3.85 -20.73 -15.37
CA ILE A 198 -2.74 -20.54 -14.41
C ILE A 198 -3.31 -20.09 -13.07
N ALA A 199 -2.83 -20.69 -11.98
CA ALA A 199 -3.06 -20.18 -10.63
C ALA A 199 -1.80 -19.47 -10.12
N PHE A 200 -1.95 -18.39 -9.37
CA PHE A 200 -0.86 -17.72 -8.67
C PHE A 200 -1.13 -17.78 -7.16
N ARG A 201 -0.06 -18.05 -6.38
CA ARG A 201 -0.15 -18.12 -4.92
C ARG A 201 -0.79 -16.87 -4.30
N LYS A 202 -0.44 -15.68 -4.78
CA LYS A 202 -1.02 -14.41 -4.35
C LYS A 202 -2.53 -14.28 -4.60
N ASP A 203 -3.05 -15.04 -5.53
CA ASP A 203 -4.46 -14.99 -5.93
C ASP A 203 -5.31 -15.98 -5.12
N VAL A 204 -4.68 -16.88 -4.36
CA VAL A 204 -5.34 -17.85 -3.47
C VAL A 204 -5.15 -17.54 -1.98
N GLU A 205 -4.31 -16.56 -1.64
CA GLU A 205 -4.13 -16.07 -0.27
C GLU A 205 -5.29 -15.14 0.12
N ASN A 206 -5.65 -15.13 1.42
CA ASN A 206 -6.65 -14.20 1.93
C ASN A 206 -6.24 -12.76 1.67
N ILE A 207 -7.14 -11.98 1.08
CA ILE A 207 -6.95 -10.56 0.83
C ILE A 207 -7.18 -9.80 2.13
N ALA A 208 -6.16 -9.05 2.57
CA ALA A 208 -6.25 -8.25 3.78
C ALA A 208 -7.11 -7.01 3.56
N VAL A 209 -8.04 -6.75 4.47
CA VAL A 209 -8.89 -5.56 4.51
C VAL A 209 -9.02 -5.02 5.92
N GLY A 210 -8.81 -3.71 6.08
CA GLY A 210 -9.00 -2.99 7.33
C GLY A 210 -10.30 -2.20 7.33
N ALA A 211 -10.82 -1.93 8.52
CA ALA A 211 -12.00 -1.10 8.71
C ALA A 211 -11.74 0.01 9.73
N ALA A 212 -11.99 1.25 9.32
CA ALA A 212 -11.90 2.38 10.24
C ALA A 212 -13.14 2.51 11.10
N ILE A 213 -12.91 2.92 12.35
CA ILE A 213 -13.93 3.30 13.32
C ILE A 213 -13.60 4.68 13.89
N SER A 214 -14.62 5.37 14.42
CA SER A 214 -14.45 6.62 15.16
C SER A 214 -14.43 6.37 16.67
N THR A 215 -14.21 7.41 17.48
CA THR A 215 -14.37 7.38 18.93
C THR A 215 -15.79 7.72 19.39
N HIS A 216 -16.73 7.99 18.47
CA HIS A 216 -18.09 8.40 18.76
C HIS A 216 -19.00 7.21 19.09
N LYS A 217 -20.21 7.53 19.63
CA LYS A 217 -21.23 6.52 19.94
C LYS A 217 -21.50 5.58 18.73
N GLY A 218 -21.61 4.28 18.99
CA GLY A 218 -21.84 3.24 17.97
C GLY A 218 -20.56 2.62 17.40
N TRP A 219 -19.39 3.05 17.84
CA TRP A 219 -18.13 2.47 17.37
C TRP A 219 -17.99 0.96 17.68
N LYS A 220 -18.55 0.51 18.84
CA LYS A 220 -18.51 -0.91 19.22
C LYS A 220 -19.29 -1.79 18.26
N ASP A 221 -20.50 -1.36 17.91
CA ASP A 221 -21.38 -2.09 16.99
C ASP A 221 -20.72 -2.17 15.60
N ARG A 222 -20.11 -1.07 15.16
CA ARG A 222 -19.34 -1.01 13.92
C ARG A 222 -18.13 -1.96 13.94
N ALA A 223 -17.29 -1.86 14.98
CA ALA A 223 -16.11 -2.70 15.12
C ALA A 223 -16.49 -4.19 15.11
N LYS A 224 -17.51 -4.55 15.92
CA LYS A 224 -18.01 -5.92 15.98
C LYS A 224 -18.51 -6.41 14.60
N ALA A 225 -19.34 -5.63 13.94
CA ALA A 225 -19.89 -5.99 12.63
C ALA A 225 -18.78 -6.17 11.58
N CYS A 226 -17.76 -5.30 11.55
CA CYS A 226 -16.63 -5.42 10.64
C CYS A 226 -15.76 -6.65 10.94
N ILE A 227 -15.52 -6.96 12.22
CA ILE A 227 -14.78 -8.16 12.65
C ILE A 227 -15.55 -9.42 12.27
N ASP A 228 -16.85 -9.47 12.56
CA ASP A 228 -17.73 -10.60 12.21
C ASP A 228 -17.76 -10.83 10.67
N ALA A 229 -17.65 -9.77 9.88
CA ALA A 229 -17.54 -9.82 8.41
C ALA A 229 -16.13 -10.26 7.91
N GLY A 230 -15.13 -10.34 8.80
CA GLY A 230 -13.78 -10.80 8.48
C GLY A 230 -12.74 -9.72 8.28
N ALA A 231 -12.92 -8.50 8.80
CA ALA A 231 -11.87 -7.48 8.78
C ALA A 231 -10.61 -7.97 9.52
N ASP A 232 -9.44 -7.78 8.89
CA ASP A 232 -8.15 -8.22 9.44
C ASP A 232 -7.52 -7.20 10.40
N MET A 233 -7.99 -5.96 10.37
CA MET A 233 -7.50 -4.87 11.21
C MET A 233 -8.62 -3.87 11.48
N ILE A 234 -8.71 -3.37 12.71
CA ILE A 234 -9.54 -2.21 13.06
C ILE A 234 -8.61 -0.99 13.20
N VAL A 235 -9.03 0.13 12.58
CA VAL A 235 -8.29 1.39 12.63
C VAL A 235 -9.12 2.44 13.35
N VAL A 236 -8.67 2.89 14.52
CA VAL A 236 -9.24 4.08 15.17
C VAL A 236 -8.72 5.30 14.45
N ASP A 237 -9.58 5.93 13.63
CA ASP A 237 -9.21 7.06 12.79
C ASP A 237 -9.75 8.36 13.36
N THR A 238 -8.84 9.15 13.95
CA THR A 238 -9.14 10.46 14.55
C THR A 238 -8.14 11.51 14.08
N SER A 239 -8.52 12.79 14.14
CA SER A 239 -7.61 13.88 13.84
C SER A 239 -6.51 14.07 14.91
N ASP A 240 -6.80 13.65 16.15
CA ASP A 240 -5.85 13.62 17.26
C ASP A 240 -6.27 12.49 18.23
N ALA A 241 -5.38 11.51 18.39
CA ALA A 241 -5.63 10.34 19.24
C ALA A 241 -5.07 10.47 20.67
N PHE A 242 -4.35 11.56 20.97
CA PHE A 242 -3.79 11.77 22.31
C PHE A 242 -4.84 12.36 23.27
N ASN A 243 -5.87 11.57 23.58
CA ASN A 243 -6.96 11.98 24.46
C ASN A 243 -7.63 10.79 25.17
N GLU A 244 -8.44 11.08 26.19
CA GLU A 244 -9.11 10.06 27.03
C GLU A 244 -10.15 9.24 26.25
N PHE A 245 -10.81 9.82 25.23
CA PHE A 245 -11.81 9.11 24.44
C PHE A 245 -11.16 7.95 23.66
N THR A 246 -10.01 8.21 23.08
CA THR A 246 -9.24 7.18 22.34
C THR A 246 -8.74 6.08 23.29
N MET A 247 -8.22 6.45 24.47
CA MET A 247 -7.83 5.48 25.49
C MET A 247 -9.00 4.56 25.88
N LYS A 248 -10.19 5.13 26.10
CA LYS A 248 -11.38 4.35 26.40
C LYS A 248 -11.72 3.36 25.29
N VAL A 249 -11.65 3.81 24.02
CA VAL A 249 -11.89 2.93 22.86
C VAL A 249 -10.89 1.78 22.84
N ILE A 250 -9.59 2.03 23.03
CA ILE A 250 -8.56 0.98 23.03
C ILE A 250 -8.86 -0.07 24.11
N LYS A 251 -9.09 0.37 25.35
CA LYS A 251 -9.36 -0.55 26.49
C LYS A 251 -10.59 -1.40 26.23
N GLU A 252 -11.71 -0.77 25.89
CA GLU A 252 -12.96 -1.47 25.65
C GLU A 252 -12.90 -2.38 24.41
N PHE A 253 -12.10 -2.02 23.40
CA PHE A 253 -11.86 -2.86 22.22
C PHE A 253 -11.07 -4.12 22.61
N LYS A 254 -10.02 -3.98 23.41
CA LYS A 254 -9.22 -5.12 23.89
C LYS A 254 -10.00 -6.08 24.80
N GLU A 255 -10.96 -5.55 25.56
CA GLU A 255 -11.90 -6.39 26.31
C GLU A 255 -12.88 -7.15 25.42
N MET A 256 -13.24 -6.57 24.27
CA MET A 256 -14.18 -7.16 23.30
C MET A 256 -13.49 -8.15 22.33
N ASN A 257 -12.26 -7.85 21.92
CA ASN A 257 -11.53 -8.64 20.92
C ASN A 257 -10.01 -8.48 21.11
N ASP A 258 -9.30 -9.60 21.16
CA ASP A 258 -7.84 -9.68 21.30
C ASP A 258 -7.12 -10.26 20.09
N SER A 259 -7.87 -10.80 19.12
CA SER A 259 -7.34 -11.49 17.95
C SER A 259 -7.09 -10.55 16.75
N VAL A 260 -7.98 -9.59 16.53
CA VAL A 260 -7.84 -8.60 15.44
C VAL A 260 -7.04 -7.40 15.95
N PRO A 261 -5.92 -7.02 15.31
CA PRO A 261 -5.11 -5.92 15.77
C PRO A 261 -5.83 -4.57 15.61
N ILE A 262 -5.56 -3.68 16.58
CA ILE A 262 -6.07 -2.30 16.56
C ILE A 262 -4.93 -1.32 16.24
N CYS A 263 -5.08 -0.58 15.13
CA CYS A 263 -4.22 0.53 14.74
C CYS A 263 -4.85 1.83 15.20
N VAL A 264 -4.11 2.65 15.92
CA VAL A 264 -4.67 3.86 16.55
C VAL A 264 -3.90 5.11 16.15
N GLY A 265 -4.61 6.14 15.75
CA GLY A 265 -4.05 7.43 15.39
C GLY A 265 -5.12 8.49 15.08
N ASN A 266 -4.66 9.70 14.77
CA ASN A 266 -3.28 10.09 14.47
C ASN A 266 -2.62 10.76 15.68
N ILE A 267 -1.32 10.65 15.76
CA ILE A 267 -0.49 11.39 16.73
C ILE A 267 0.73 12.00 16.02
N ILE A 268 1.39 12.97 16.66
CA ILE A 268 2.56 13.67 16.11
C ILE A 268 3.67 13.92 17.13
N THR A 269 3.57 13.36 18.33
CA THR A 269 4.51 13.60 19.43
C THR A 269 5.00 12.31 20.05
N TYR A 270 6.16 12.38 20.70
CA TYR A 270 6.70 11.28 21.51
C TYR A 270 5.70 10.83 22.59
N ASP A 271 5.17 11.78 23.37
CA ASP A 271 4.25 11.48 24.48
C ASP A 271 2.95 10.85 23.97
N GLY A 272 2.40 11.33 22.84
CA GLY A 272 1.23 10.75 22.22
C GLY A 272 1.48 9.31 21.76
N ALA A 273 2.63 9.02 21.13
CA ALA A 273 2.98 7.68 20.71
C ALA A 273 3.14 6.73 21.92
N LYS A 274 3.88 7.15 22.93
CA LYS A 274 4.09 6.38 24.16
C LYS A 274 2.77 6.09 24.86
N TYR A 275 1.90 7.10 24.97
CA TYR A 275 0.57 6.98 25.55
C TYR A 275 -0.29 5.91 24.88
N LEU A 276 -0.33 5.88 23.55
CA LEU A 276 -1.10 4.87 22.83
C LEU A 276 -0.54 3.45 23.03
N MET A 277 0.80 3.31 23.02
CA MET A 277 1.48 2.01 23.26
C MET A 277 1.20 1.49 24.67
N GLU A 278 1.30 2.35 25.69
CA GLU A 278 1.03 2.02 27.09
C GLU A 278 -0.44 1.64 27.35
N ASN A 279 -1.36 2.15 26.54
CA ASN A 279 -2.78 1.84 26.63
C ASN A 279 -3.21 0.65 25.76
N GLY A 280 -2.27 -0.04 25.05
CA GLY A 280 -2.53 -1.29 24.38
C GLY A 280 -2.82 -1.21 22.89
N ALA A 281 -2.51 -0.10 22.23
CA ALA A 281 -2.51 -0.06 20.77
C ALA A 281 -1.54 -1.11 20.20
N ASP A 282 -1.99 -1.88 19.21
CA ASP A 282 -1.13 -2.86 18.52
C ASP A 282 -0.27 -2.19 17.46
N LEU A 283 -0.79 -1.11 16.85
CA LEU A 283 -0.06 -0.25 15.91
C LEU A 283 -0.38 1.22 16.24
N VAL A 284 0.60 2.09 16.02
CA VAL A 284 0.43 3.54 16.18
C VAL A 284 0.52 4.24 14.83
N LYS A 285 -0.52 5.03 14.50
CA LYS A 285 -0.62 5.80 13.26
C LYS A 285 -0.21 7.24 13.49
N ILE A 286 0.76 7.72 12.67
CA ILE A 286 1.46 8.99 12.84
C ILE A 286 1.17 9.91 11.67
N GLY A 287 0.83 11.15 11.92
CA GLY A 287 0.65 12.18 10.91
C GLY A 287 -0.50 13.13 11.23
N MET A 288 -0.28 14.42 11.06
CA MET A 288 -1.29 15.46 11.15
C MET A 288 -0.85 16.64 10.29
N SER A 289 -1.71 17.10 9.40
CA SER A 289 -1.43 18.17 8.43
C SER A 289 -0.30 17.85 7.43
N SER A 290 0.03 16.58 7.26
CA SER A 290 1.02 16.10 6.30
C SER A 290 0.43 15.74 4.93
N GLY A 291 -0.88 15.53 4.83
CA GLY A 291 -1.57 15.21 3.59
C GLY A 291 -1.74 16.44 2.67
N SER A 292 -1.66 16.22 1.35
CA SER A 292 -1.75 17.29 0.33
C SER A 292 -3.07 18.07 0.33
N ILE A 293 -4.15 17.47 0.80
CA ILE A 293 -5.51 18.06 0.87
C ILE A 293 -5.94 18.41 2.29
N CYS A 294 -5.06 18.23 3.29
CA CYS A 294 -5.34 18.54 4.68
C CYS A 294 -4.99 20.01 4.98
N THR A 295 -5.96 20.79 5.47
CA THR A 295 -5.77 22.20 5.82
C THR A 295 -5.75 22.46 7.32
N THR A 296 -5.68 21.44 8.15
CA THR A 296 -5.72 21.56 9.62
C THR A 296 -4.69 22.54 10.17
N GLN A 297 -3.46 22.56 9.65
CA GLN A 297 -2.43 23.50 10.09
C GLN A 297 -2.79 24.95 9.72
N ARG A 298 -3.37 25.17 8.55
CA ARG A 298 -3.82 26.52 8.14
C ARG A 298 -4.97 27.00 8.99
N GLU A 299 -5.89 26.11 9.34
CA GLU A 299 -7.14 26.47 10.03
C GLU A 299 -6.98 26.49 11.58
N LYS A 300 -6.17 25.60 12.14
CA LYS A 300 -6.00 25.41 13.59
C LYS A 300 -4.60 25.66 14.10
N ALA A 301 -3.63 25.89 13.22
CA ALA A 301 -2.20 25.92 13.53
C ALA A 301 -1.66 24.62 14.17
N THR A 302 -2.40 23.51 14.08
CA THR A 302 -1.99 22.20 14.58
C THR A 302 -1.45 21.33 13.44
N GLY A 303 -0.30 20.73 13.68
CA GLY A 303 0.35 19.85 12.72
C GLY A 303 1.83 19.70 13.00
N ARG A 304 2.47 18.78 12.33
CA ARG A 304 3.93 18.57 12.40
C ARG A 304 4.43 17.96 11.12
N ALA A 305 5.65 18.32 10.73
CA ALA A 305 6.33 17.73 9.58
C ALA A 305 6.48 16.21 9.77
N PRO A 306 6.16 15.39 8.76
CA PRO A 306 5.91 13.96 8.93
C PRO A 306 7.14 13.17 9.37
N MET A 307 8.33 13.48 8.84
CA MET A 307 9.54 12.78 9.27
C MET A 307 9.91 13.12 10.73
N THR A 308 9.74 14.36 11.15
CA THR A 308 9.97 14.76 12.54
C THR A 308 9.02 14.05 13.49
N ALA A 309 7.73 13.97 13.14
CA ALA A 309 6.74 13.24 13.94
C ALA A 309 7.05 11.73 14.00
N LEU A 310 7.46 11.15 12.87
CA LEU A 310 7.83 9.73 12.80
C LEU A 310 9.06 9.41 13.64
N LEU A 311 10.09 10.25 13.64
CA LEU A 311 11.29 10.07 14.47
C LEU A 311 10.98 10.15 15.97
N ASP A 312 10.09 11.05 16.38
CA ASP A 312 9.63 11.12 17.77
C ASP A 312 8.87 9.85 18.19
N ALA A 313 7.96 9.37 17.35
CA ALA A 313 7.24 8.12 17.61
C ALA A 313 8.19 6.90 17.62
N ALA A 314 9.22 6.89 16.79
CA ALA A 314 10.23 5.84 16.78
C ALA A 314 11.07 5.83 18.07
N ARG A 315 11.40 6.99 18.64
CA ARG A 315 12.03 7.08 19.96
C ARG A 315 11.10 6.51 21.04
N ALA A 316 9.82 6.90 21.04
CA ALA A 316 8.84 6.38 21.97
C ALA A 316 8.70 4.84 21.88
N ARG A 317 8.67 4.30 20.65
CA ARG A 317 8.66 2.84 20.41
C ARG A 317 9.90 2.16 20.99
N THR A 318 11.07 2.74 20.77
CA THR A 318 12.32 2.18 21.26
C THR A 318 12.35 2.13 22.79
N ASP A 319 11.91 3.21 23.44
CA ASP A 319 11.86 3.27 24.90
C ASP A 319 10.80 2.32 25.46
N PHE A 320 9.60 2.27 24.86
CA PHE A 320 8.55 1.33 25.22
C PHE A 320 8.99 -0.12 25.07
N GLN A 321 9.70 -0.44 23.99
CA GLN A 321 10.22 -1.80 23.77
C GLN A 321 11.29 -2.18 24.81
N LYS A 322 12.16 -1.26 25.21
CA LYS A 322 13.14 -1.49 26.29
C LYS A 322 12.44 -1.78 27.62
N ASP A 323 11.38 -1.02 27.92
CA ASP A 323 10.65 -1.11 29.19
C ASP A 323 9.79 -2.37 29.29
N THR A 324 9.21 -2.83 28.16
CA THR A 324 8.16 -3.88 28.14
C THR A 324 8.54 -5.14 27.36
N GLY A 325 9.57 -5.09 26.53
CA GLY A 325 9.92 -6.15 25.58
C GLY A 325 9.00 -6.20 24.33
N LYS A 326 7.94 -5.38 24.27
CA LYS A 326 6.95 -5.41 23.19
C LYS A 326 7.30 -4.41 22.07
N TYR A 327 7.41 -4.90 20.84
CA TYR A 327 7.53 -4.05 19.65
C TYR A 327 6.14 -3.61 19.16
N VAL A 328 5.93 -2.33 18.96
CA VAL A 328 4.68 -1.75 18.40
C VAL A 328 4.99 -1.13 17.05
N PRO A 329 4.47 -1.68 15.95
CA PRO A 329 4.68 -1.16 14.60
C PRO A 329 4.15 0.28 14.44
N LEU A 330 4.85 1.06 13.61
CA LEU A 330 4.51 2.44 13.27
C LEU A 330 3.96 2.53 11.85
N VAL A 331 2.82 3.16 11.72
CA VAL A 331 2.18 3.48 10.44
C VAL A 331 2.33 4.98 10.20
N ILE A 332 3.09 5.38 9.19
CA ILE A 332 3.13 6.79 8.78
C ILE A 332 1.98 7.09 7.84
N ASP A 333 1.22 8.14 8.11
CA ASP A 333 0.02 8.53 7.39
C ASP A 333 0.15 9.96 6.84
N GLY A 334 0.25 10.05 5.52
CA GLY A 334 0.38 11.30 4.78
C GLY A 334 1.83 11.80 4.61
N GLY A 335 1.99 12.78 3.72
CA GLY A 335 3.30 13.36 3.37
C GLY A 335 4.13 12.47 2.43
N VAL A 336 3.59 11.37 1.93
CA VAL A 336 4.25 10.44 1.01
C VAL A 336 3.54 10.50 -0.34
N SER A 337 4.24 10.91 -1.37
CA SER A 337 3.70 11.11 -2.72
C SER A 337 4.46 10.35 -3.81
N ALA A 338 5.69 9.96 -3.56
CA ALA A 338 6.56 9.31 -4.53
C ALA A 338 7.35 8.15 -3.90
N ALA A 339 7.96 7.30 -4.74
CA ALA A 339 8.77 6.18 -4.29
C ALA A 339 9.95 6.62 -3.39
N GLY A 340 10.54 7.80 -3.65
CA GLY A 340 11.59 8.38 -2.80
C GLY A 340 11.11 8.61 -1.37
N ASP A 341 9.92 9.20 -1.20
CA ASP A 341 9.33 9.42 0.12
C ASP A 341 9.03 8.08 0.82
N MET A 342 8.51 7.08 0.07
CA MET A 342 8.26 5.73 0.60
C MET A 342 9.55 5.10 1.13
N ILE A 343 10.65 5.23 0.38
CA ILE A 343 11.95 4.67 0.75
C ILE A 343 12.44 5.30 2.06
N ILE A 344 12.45 6.64 2.16
CA ILE A 344 12.88 7.34 3.36
C ILE A 344 11.95 7.02 4.55
N ALA A 345 10.64 7.01 4.35
CA ALA A 345 9.69 6.66 5.40
C ALA A 345 9.93 5.24 5.95
N LEU A 346 10.21 4.26 5.08
CA LEU A 346 10.46 2.86 5.45
C LEU A 346 11.80 2.61 6.14
N THR A 347 12.69 3.59 6.20
CA THR A 347 13.88 3.50 7.09
C THR A 347 13.48 3.56 8.57
N VAL A 348 12.26 4.00 8.89
CA VAL A 348 11.79 4.20 10.26
C VAL A 348 10.42 3.53 10.50
N ALA A 349 9.47 3.73 9.60
CA ALA A 349 8.12 3.17 9.68
C ALA A 349 8.07 1.70 9.26
N ASP A 350 7.08 0.99 9.78
CA ASP A 350 6.79 -0.40 9.41
C ASP A 350 5.84 -0.46 8.21
N VAL A 351 4.96 0.53 8.08
CA VAL A 351 3.97 0.65 7.02
C VAL A 351 3.76 2.11 6.64
N VAL A 352 3.45 2.35 5.38
CA VAL A 352 3.11 3.66 4.83
C VAL A 352 1.64 3.67 4.43
N MET A 353 0.84 4.54 5.06
CA MET A 353 -0.53 4.83 4.66
C MET A 353 -0.54 6.05 3.75
N MET A 354 -1.24 5.94 2.62
CA MET A 354 -1.29 6.99 1.61
C MET A 354 -2.73 7.26 1.17
N GLY A 355 -3.10 8.54 1.14
CA GLY A 355 -4.33 9.00 0.48
C GLY A 355 -4.00 9.57 -0.91
N GLY A 356 -3.17 10.64 -0.95
CA GLY A 356 -2.82 11.36 -2.15
C GLY A 356 -2.24 10.48 -3.27
N TYR A 357 -1.35 9.52 -2.93
CA TYR A 357 -0.80 8.58 -3.91
C TYR A 357 -1.89 7.71 -4.54
N PHE A 358 -2.78 7.14 -3.73
CA PHE A 358 -3.82 6.24 -4.23
C PHE A 358 -4.98 6.95 -4.92
N ASN A 359 -5.18 8.25 -4.69
CA ASN A 359 -6.21 9.03 -5.39
C ASN A 359 -6.00 9.09 -6.92
N HIS A 360 -4.77 8.94 -7.40
CA HIS A 360 -4.43 9.01 -8.82
C HIS A 360 -4.85 7.79 -9.64
N PHE A 361 -5.36 6.73 -9.00
CA PHE A 361 -5.63 5.49 -9.71
C PHE A 361 -7.10 5.32 -10.05
N PHE A 362 -7.33 4.55 -11.13
CA PHE A 362 -8.67 4.17 -11.55
C PHE A 362 -9.50 3.54 -10.42
N GLU A 363 -8.87 2.79 -9.54
CA GLU A 363 -9.51 2.08 -8.42
C GLU A 363 -9.93 2.99 -7.25
N ALA A 364 -9.54 4.28 -7.23
CA ALA A 364 -9.99 5.23 -6.21
C ALA A 364 -11.50 5.49 -6.33
N GLU A 365 -12.15 5.87 -5.23
CA GLU A 365 -13.60 6.08 -5.18
C GLU A 365 -14.07 7.42 -5.79
N GLY A 366 -13.16 8.34 -6.07
CA GLY A 366 -13.51 9.60 -6.72
C GLY A 366 -14.08 9.42 -8.12
N GLU A 367 -14.99 10.29 -8.52
CA GLU A 367 -15.57 10.33 -9.87
C GLU A 367 -14.46 10.46 -10.92
N LYS A 368 -14.59 9.70 -12.01
CA LYS A 368 -13.64 9.71 -13.13
C LYS A 368 -14.07 10.74 -14.16
N LEU A 369 -13.16 11.61 -14.55
CA LEU A 369 -13.46 12.76 -15.41
C LEU A 369 -12.57 12.72 -16.67
N ASP A 370 -13.17 13.14 -17.79
CA ASP A 370 -12.48 13.33 -19.07
C ASP A 370 -11.72 14.67 -19.11
N GLU A 371 -11.13 15.00 -20.26
CA GLU A 371 -10.42 16.26 -20.50
C GLU A 371 -11.31 17.52 -20.37
N ASN A 372 -12.63 17.35 -20.51
CA ASN A 372 -13.64 18.42 -20.39
C ASN A 372 -14.27 18.46 -18.99
N MET A 373 -13.71 17.75 -18.02
CA MET A 373 -14.23 17.63 -16.65
C MET A 373 -15.63 17.01 -16.57
N GLN A 374 -16.02 16.20 -17.56
CA GLN A 374 -17.28 15.47 -17.56
C GLN A 374 -17.06 14.05 -17.03
N VAL A 375 -18.04 13.55 -16.25
CA VAL A 375 -17.98 12.19 -15.71
C VAL A 375 -17.98 11.18 -16.85
N THR A 376 -17.02 10.27 -16.85
CA THR A 376 -16.90 9.19 -17.83
C THR A 376 -16.57 7.86 -17.16
N ASN A 377 -17.12 6.78 -17.74
CA ASN A 377 -16.78 5.40 -17.35
C ASN A 377 -15.92 4.69 -18.43
N HIS A 378 -15.59 5.41 -19.52
CA HIS A 378 -14.74 4.87 -20.58
C HIS A 378 -13.28 5.08 -20.19
N GLU A 379 -12.60 4.02 -19.74
CA GLU A 379 -11.26 4.06 -19.13
C GLU A 379 -10.22 4.85 -19.95
N PRO A 380 -10.14 4.74 -21.30
CA PRO A 380 -9.19 5.53 -22.10
C PRO A 380 -9.41 7.05 -22.06
N ASP A 381 -10.63 7.50 -21.78
CA ASP A 381 -10.97 8.92 -21.74
C ASP A 381 -10.74 9.56 -20.37
N ILE A 382 -10.50 8.75 -19.33
CA ILE A 382 -10.29 9.25 -17.98
C ILE A 382 -8.94 9.98 -17.89
N LYS A 383 -8.99 11.28 -17.60
CA LYS A 383 -7.82 12.14 -17.39
C LYS A 383 -7.64 12.51 -15.93
N TYR A 384 -8.74 12.67 -15.20
CA TYR A 384 -8.71 13.13 -13.82
C TYR A 384 -9.56 12.24 -12.93
N VAL A 385 -9.24 12.28 -11.64
CA VAL A 385 -10.01 11.65 -10.56
C VAL A 385 -10.39 12.73 -9.56
N ALA A 386 -11.68 12.86 -9.25
CA ALA A 386 -12.15 13.76 -8.20
C ALA A 386 -11.67 13.29 -6.83
N THR A 387 -11.21 14.20 -5.99
CA THR A 387 -10.69 13.88 -4.67
C THR A 387 -11.12 14.91 -3.63
N TRP A 388 -11.28 14.49 -2.39
CA TRP A 388 -11.63 15.35 -1.26
C TRP A 388 -11.06 14.82 0.04
N GLY A 389 -10.69 15.75 0.92
CA GLY A 389 -10.25 15.43 2.27
C GLY A 389 -11.41 15.03 3.17
N GLU A 390 -11.15 14.19 4.14
CA GLU A 390 -12.14 13.79 5.16
C GLU A 390 -12.62 14.97 6.03
N GLY A 391 -11.90 16.07 6.09
CA GLY A 391 -12.31 17.33 6.71
C GLY A 391 -13.07 18.29 5.80
N SER A 392 -13.26 18.00 4.50
CA SER A 392 -13.92 18.86 3.53
C SER A 392 -15.42 19.01 3.81
N ALA A 393 -16.04 20.03 3.22
CA ALA A 393 -17.47 20.24 3.31
C ALA A 393 -18.26 19.07 2.71
N ARG A 394 -17.80 18.51 1.59
CA ARG A 394 -18.37 17.32 0.93
C ARG A 394 -18.40 16.12 1.88
N ALA A 395 -17.25 15.79 2.47
CA ALA A 395 -17.12 14.66 3.37
C ALA A 395 -17.91 14.86 4.68
N ARG A 396 -18.04 16.10 5.19
CA ARG A 396 -18.82 16.41 6.39
C ARG A 396 -20.33 16.28 6.20
N ASN A 397 -20.81 16.49 4.98
CA ASN A 397 -22.20 16.26 4.65
C ASN A 397 -22.60 14.78 4.66
N LEU A 398 -21.63 13.87 4.68
CA LEU A 398 -21.80 12.42 4.84
C LEU A 398 -21.83 11.94 6.32
N ASP A 399 -22.13 12.85 7.27
CA ASP A 399 -22.58 12.54 8.65
C ASP A 399 -21.53 12.12 9.70
N ARG A 400 -20.27 12.57 9.60
CA ARG A 400 -19.24 12.30 10.66
C ARG A 400 -19.60 12.92 12.02
N TYR A 401 -20.26 14.07 12.04
CA TYR A 401 -20.48 14.88 13.25
C TYR A 401 -21.95 15.03 13.66
N GLY A 402 -22.88 14.37 13.00
CA GLY A 402 -24.32 14.48 13.25
C GLY A 402 -24.92 15.85 12.89
N HIS A 403 -26.23 15.96 12.98
CA HIS A 403 -26.97 17.16 12.57
C HIS A 403 -26.65 18.47 13.36
N VAL A 404 -26.03 18.37 14.53
CA VAL A 404 -25.67 19.53 15.37
C VAL A 404 -24.44 20.27 14.86
N ALA A 405 -23.52 19.60 14.13
CA ALA A 405 -22.25 20.15 13.70
C ALA A 405 -22.33 21.04 12.46
N ARG A 406 -23.44 21.05 11.74
CA ARG A 406 -23.57 21.76 10.45
C ARG A 406 -23.47 23.29 10.53
N LYS A 407 -23.61 23.90 11.73
CA LYS A 407 -23.67 25.37 11.87
C LYS A 407 -22.41 26.03 12.45
N THR A 408 -21.44 25.28 12.95
CA THR A 408 -20.36 25.84 13.79
C THR A 408 -18.93 25.39 13.41
N PHE A 409 -18.75 24.54 12.38
CA PHE A 409 -17.42 24.02 12.05
C PHE A 409 -16.91 24.56 10.70
N PHE A 410 -15.63 24.92 10.70
CA PHE A 410 -14.86 25.26 9.50
C PHE A 410 -14.37 23.99 8.79
N SER A 411 -14.12 24.09 7.49
CA SER A 411 -13.54 23.00 6.69
C SER A 411 -12.05 22.82 7.04
N GLU A 412 -11.61 21.57 7.14
CA GLU A 412 -10.21 21.19 7.36
C GLU A 412 -9.67 20.34 6.22
N GLY A 413 -10.27 20.43 5.03
CA GLY A 413 -9.86 19.71 3.83
C GLY A 413 -10.38 20.38 2.58
N GLU A 414 -9.60 20.29 1.52
CA GLU A 414 -9.93 20.79 0.19
C GLU A 414 -10.61 19.70 -0.65
N GLU A 415 -11.27 20.15 -1.72
CA GLU A 415 -11.84 19.32 -2.79
C GLU A 415 -11.18 19.74 -4.10
N GLY A 416 -10.97 18.80 -5.00
CA GLY A 416 -10.38 19.06 -6.30
C GLY A 416 -10.26 17.82 -7.16
N THR A 417 -9.37 17.87 -8.12
CA THR A 417 -9.07 16.76 -9.01
C THR A 417 -7.57 16.49 -9.04
N VAL A 418 -7.20 15.27 -9.32
CA VAL A 418 -5.82 14.84 -9.56
C VAL A 418 -5.75 14.12 -10.91
N ASP A 419 -4.57 14.12 -11.53
CA ASP A 419 -4.34 13.37 -12.77
C ASP A 419 -4.55 11.87 -12.55
N ASN A 420 -5.16 11.21 -13.52
CA ASN A 420 -5.30 9.75 -13.52
C ASN A 420 -4.01 9.10 -14.02
N TRP A 421 -3.39 8.27 -13.19
CA TRP A 421 -2.21 7.46 -13.56
C TRP A 421 -2.57 6.09 -14.14
N GLY A 422 -3.86 5.84 -14.40
CA GLY A 422 -4.36 4.56 -14.86
C GLY A 422 -4.57 3.57 -13.72
N ARG A 423 -4.38 2.29 -14.00
CA ARG A 423 -4.58 1.23 -12.99
C ARG A 423 -3.43 1.13 -12.00
N LEU A 424 -3.77 0.81 -10.75
CA LEU A 424 -2.84 0.70 -9.62
C LEU A 424 -1.67 -0.25 -9.88
N LYS A 425 -1.96 -1.45 -10.35
CA LYS A 425 -0.99 -2.57 -10.38
C LYS A 425 0.30 -2.28 -11.16
N PRO A 426 0.29 -1.72 -12.39
CA PRO A 426 1.51 -1.44 -13.14
C PRO A 426 2.42 -0.43 -12.43
N LYS A 427 1.85 0.67 -11.97
CA LYS A 427 2.59 1.74 -11.29
C LYS A 427 3.13 1.29 -9.94
N LEU A 428 2.32 0.59 -9.15
CA LEU A 428 2.73 0.03 -7.86
C LEU A 428 3.93 -0.92 -8.02
N LYS A 429 3.92 -1.80 -9.04
CA LYS A 429 5.05 -2.69 -9.32
C LYS A 429 6.32 -1.93 -9.71
N GLN A 430 6.18 -0.84 -10.46
CA GLN A 430 7.32 0.01 -10.78
C GLN A 430 7.94 0.62 -9.51
N ASP A 431 7.10 1.14 -8.60
CA ASP A 431 7.58 1.76 -7.36
C ASP A 431 8.14 0.71 -6.38
N ILE A 432 7.57 -0.50 -6.31
CA ILE A 432 8.14 -1.63 -5.58
C ILE A 432 9.57 -1.95 -6.05
N ARG A 433 9.83 -1.93 -7.36
CA ARG A 433 11.18 -2.15 -7.90
C ARG A 433 12.17 -1.07 -7.46
N LYS A 434 11.74 0.21 -7.44
CA LYS A 434 12.57 1.32 -6.94
C LYS A 434 12.92 1.13 -5.46
N ILE A 435 11.94 0.73 -4.64
CA ILE A 435 12.15 0.46 -3.22
C ILE A 435 13.13 -0.72 -3.03
N LYS A 436 12.93 -1.82 -3.76
CA LYS A 436 13.87 -2.95 -3.71
C LYS A 436 15.27 -2.58 -4.17
N ALA A 437 15.41 -1.72 -5.20
CA ALA A 437 16.71 -1.21 -5.64
C ALA A 437 17.39 -0.39 -4.53
N ALA A 438 16.65 0.44 -3.79
CA ALA A 438 17.17 1.18 -2.65
C ALA A 438 17.64 0.24 -1.51
N LEU A 439 16.86 -0.80 -1.18
CA LEU A 439 17.30 -1.83 -0.23
C LEU A 439 18.56 -2.54 -0.71
N SER A 440 18.64 -2.88 -2.00
CA SER A 440 19.84 -3.48 -2.60
C SER A 440 21.05 -2.56 -2.45
N ASN A 441 20.91 -1.26 -2.73
CA ASN A 441 21.97 -0.27 -2.60
C ASN A 441 22.47 -0.09 -1.15
N THR A 442 21.71 -0.53 -0.16
CA THR A 442 22.10 -0.53 1.26
C THR A 442 22.46 -1.93 1.78
N GLY A 443 22.53 -2.94 0.90
CA GLY A 443 22.83 -4.32 1.26
C GLY A 443 21.78 -5.00 2.14
N CYS A 444 20.51 -4.51 2.13
CA CYS A 444 19.43 -4.99 2.97
C CYS A 444 18.52 -5.95 2.22
N MET A 445 18.25 -7.13 2.81
CA MET A 445 17.40 -8.17 2.22
C MET A 445 15.92 -8.02 2.58
N ASN A 446 15.60 -7.23 3.60
CA ASN A 446 14.26 -7.02 4.10
C ASN A 446 14.13 -5.67 4.82
N LEU A 447 12.88 -5.28 5.14
CA LEU A 447 12.58 -4.00 5.79
C LEU A 447 13.09 -3.91 7.24
N GLU A 448 13.23 -5.03 7.94
CA GLU A 448 13.79 -5.02 9.30
C GLU A 448 15.28 -4.67 9.26
N GLU A 449 16.05 -5.32 8.38
CA GLU A 449 17.45 -4.94 8.14
C GLU A 449 17.57 -3.48 7.68
N PHE A 450 16.64 -3.04 6.81
CA PHE A 450 16.63 -1.67 6.30
C PHE A 450 16.45 -0.65 7.44
N ARG A 451 15.48 -0.87 8.33
CA ARG A 451 15.29 -0.02 9.52
C ARG A 451 16.48 -0.02 10.50
N ASN A 452 17.20 -1.13 10.55
CA ASN A 452 18.33 -1.27 11.47
C ASN A 452 19.66 -0.75 10.93
N LYS A 453 19.84 -0.74 9.59
CA LYS A 453 21.14 -0.46 8.95
C LYS A 453 21.15 0.82 8.11
N ALA A 454 20.00 1.19 7.51
CA ALA A 454 19.96 2.31 6.58
C ALA A 454 20.36 3.62 7.27
N VAL A 455 21.22 4.36 6.61
CA VAL A 455 21.66 5.69 7.05
C VAL A 455 21.08 6.72 6.10
N ILE A 456 20.41 7.71 6.67
CA ILE A 456 19.87 8.84 5.92
C ILE A 456 20.57 10.13 6.32
N GLU A 457 20.80 10.99 5.34
CA GLU A 457 21.46 12.28 5.52
C GLU A 457 20.48 13.41 5.23
N LEU A 458 20.45 14.41 6.14
CA LEU A 458 19.65 15.61 5.93
C LEU A 458 20.34 16.49 4.88
N MET A 459 19.65 16.78 3.80
CA MET A 459 20.12 17.67 2.75
C MET A 459 19.99 19.15 3.12
N SER A 460 20.94 19.98 2.69
CA SER A 460 20.76 21.44 2.76
C SER A 460 19.64 21.86 1.78
N THR A 461 19.00 23.01 2.06
CA THR A 461 18.00 23.60 1.16
C THR A 461 18.55 23.81 -0.27
N TYR A 462 19.82 24.16 -0.39
CA TYR A 462 20.48 24.31 -1.69
C TYR A 462 20.64 22.97 -2.41
N THR A 463 21.10 21.94 -1.71
CA THR A 463 21.19 20.57 -2.26
C THR A 463 19.83 20.09 -2.73
N GLN A 464 18.77 20.28 -1.94
CA GLN A 464 17.42 19.86 -2.24
C GLN A 464 16.86 20.54 -3.51
N GLN A 465 17.21 21.81 -3.76
CA GLN A 465 16.81 22.52 -4.98
C GLN A 465 17.54 22.00 -6.23
N ILE A 466 18.75 21.48 -6.08
CA ILE A 466 19.58 21.02 -7.19
C ILE A 466 19.38 19.52 -7.47
N VAL A 467 19.33 18.70 -6.41
CA VAL A 467 19.18 17.25 -6.52
C VAL A 467 17.81 16.91 -7.11
N GLY A 468 17.80 16.18 -8.21
CA GLY A 468 16.59 15.81 -8.94
C GLY A 468 16.09 16.86 -9.94
N SER A 469 16.72 18.01 -10.03
CA SER A 469 16.47 18.96 -11.13
C SER A 469 17.25 18.51 -12.38
N THR A 470 16.57 18.49 -13.54
CA THR A 470 17.20 18.21 -14.83
C THR A 470 17.87 19.48 -15.33
N HIS A 471 19.10 19.76 -14.86
CA HIS A 471 19.82 20.96 -15.24
C HIS A 471 19.94 21.11 -16.77
N ASN A 472 19.32 22.16 -17.32
CA ASN A 472 19.40 22.52 -18.73
C ASN A 472 18.96 21.43 -19.75
N MET A 473 18.21 20.44 -19.32
CA MET A 473 17.60 19.44 -20.20
C MET A 473 16.10 19.67 -20.35
N GLN A 474 15.61 19.64 -21.58
CA GLN A 474 14.19 19.46 -21.83
C GLN A 474 13.87 17.98 -21.70
N VAL A 475 13.09 17.61 -20.68
CA VAL A 475 12.61 16.23 -20.52
C VAL A 475 11.57 15.99 -21.62
N LYS A 476 11.78 14.98 -22.45
CA LYS A 476 10.71 14.47 -23.32
C LYS A 476 9.71 13.74 -22.45
N GLU A 477 8.47 14.20 -22.45
CA GLU A 477 7.33 13.50 -21.85
C GLU A 477 7.05 12.16 -22.53
#